data_352d06082df176b2fad1379636ebdda3
#
_entry.id   352d06082df176b2fad1379636ebdda3
#
_cell.length_a   1.000
_cell.length_b   1.000
_cell.length_c   1.000
_cell.angle_alpha   90.00
_cell.angle_beta   90.00
_cell.angle_gamma   90.00
#
_symmetry.space_group_name_H-M   'P 1'
#
loop_
_entity.id
_entity.type
_entity.pdbx_description
1 polymer ?
#
loop_
_entity_poly.entity_id
_entity_poly.type
_entity_poly.pdbx_seq_one_letter_code
_entity_poly.pdbx_strand_id
1 'polypeptide(L)'
;VVGTYAVTYNVSDANGNAAAEVTRTVNVVDTTVPVITLEGEATVTLEVGTSYTDAGATASDNYDGDITDTIVIVNNVDSAVLGTYAVTYNVSDANGNAAEEVTRTVNVVDTTVPVITLEGEATVTLEVGTSYTDAGATASDNYDGDITDTIVIVNNVDSAVLGTYAVTYNVSDANGNAA
;
A
#
# COMPACT_ATOMS: atom_id res chain seq x y z
N VAL A 1 -23.24 20.01 27.38
CA VAL A 1 -24.08 19.10 26.59
C VAL A 1 -24.64 19.87 25.42
N VAL A 2 -24.58 19.31 24.23
CA VAL A 2 -25.19 19.85 23.02
C VAL A 2 -26.69 19.94 23.21
N GLY A 3 -27.31 21.06 22.79
CA GLY A 3 -28.73 21.26 22.94
C GLY A 3 -29.14 22.73 22.83
N THR A 4 -30.46 22.95 22.87
CA THR A 4 -31.07 24.28 22.89
C THR A 4 -31.55 24.61 24.29
N TYR A 5 -31.08 25.71 24.83
CA TYR A 5 -31.37 26.16 26.18
C TYR A 5 -32.12 27.50 26.14
N ALA A 6 -33.05 27.69 27.06
CA ALA A 6 -33.75 28.94 27.25
C ALA A 6 -33.29 29.60 28.55
N VAL A 7 -32.91 30.87 28.50
CA VAL A 7 -32.64 31.70 29.64
C VAL A 7 -33.79 32.72 29.72
N THR A 8 -34.60 32.65 30.79
CA THR A 8 -35.74 33.55 30.99
C THR A 8 -35.39 34.65 32.00
N TYR A 9 -35.88 35.83 31.70
CA TYR A 9 -35.69 37.02 32.54
C TYR A 9 -37.05 37.55 32.99
N ASN A 10 -37.23 37.64 34.29
CA ASN A 10 -38.42 38.13 34.92
C ASN A 10 -38.06 39.23 35.94
N VAL A 11 -38.86 40.27 36.04
CA VAL A 11 -38.73 41.32 37.03
C VAL A 11 -40.11 41.86 37.40
N SER A 12 -40.27 42.20 38.66
CA SER A 12 -41.43 42.91 39.12
C SER A 12 -41.01 44.24 39.84
N ASP A 13 -41.84 45.27 39.74
CA ASP A 13 -41.61 46.51 40.47
C ASP A 13 -41.88 46.30 41.97
N ALA A 14 -41.64 47.39 42.78
CA ALA A 14 -41.85 47.40 44.24
C ALA A 14 -43.34 47.21 44.65
N ASN A 15 -44.27 47.38 43.70
CA ASN A 15 -45.73 47.25 43.94
C ASN A 15 -46.24 45.87 43.46
N GLY A 16 -45.33 45.01 42.97
CA GLY A 16 -45.68 43.66 42.53
C GLY A 16 -46.12 43.52 41.05
N ASN A 17 -46.02 44.61 40.24
CA ASN A 17 -46.35 44.55 38.83
C ASN A 17 -45.21 43.83 38.06
N ALA A 18 -45.53 42.69 37.46
CA ALA A 18 -44.55 41.90 36.72
C ALA A 18 -44.37 42.46 35.31
N ALA A 19 -43.13 42.54 34.83
CA ALA A 19 -42.82 42.73 33.44
C ALA A 19 -43.17 41.47 32.61
N ALA A 20 -43.39 41.68 31.32
CA ALA A 20 -43.48 40.51 30.40
C ALA A 20 -42.14 39.75 30.40
N GLU A 21 -42.21 38.43 30.50
CA GLU A 21 -41.03 37.58 30.43
C GLU A 21 -40.31 37.74 29.10
N VAL A 22 -38.97 37.84 29.16
CA VAL A 22 -38.10 37.85 27.98
C VAL A 22 -37.23 36.61 27.99
N THR A 23 -37.18 35.90 26.88
CA THR A 23 -36.39 34.66 26.71
C THR A 23 -35.26 34.88 25.75
N ARG A 24 -34.07 34.42 26.12
CA ARG A 24 -32.92 34.26 25.23
C ARG A 24 -32.72 32.76 24.94
N THR A 25 -32.65 32.40 23.67
CA THR A 25 -32.29 31.04 23.24
C THR A 25 -30.79 30.96 23.08
N VAL A 26 -30.19 29.91 23.63
CA VAL A 26 -28.77 29.57 23.49
C VAL A 26 -28.68 28.18 22.88
N ASN A 27 -28.10 28.08 21.70
CA ASN A 27 -27.82 26.83 21.06
C ASN A 27 -26.35 26.44 21.31
N VAL A 28 -26.14 25.33 21.97
CA VAL A 28 -24.83 24.71 22.14
C VAL A 28 -24.76 23.60 21.10
N VAL A 29 -23.83 23.72 20.17
CA VAL A 29 -23.70 22.81 19.04
C VAL A 29 -22.27 22.25 18.97
N ASP A 30 -22.13 21.10 18.43
CA ASP A 30 -20.86 20.57 17.99
C ASP A 30 -20.76 20.72 16.47
N THR A 31 -19.71 21.38 16.02
CA THR A 31 -19.40 21.63 14.61
C THR A 31 -17.95 21.27 14.27
N THR A 32 -17.24 20.69 15.22
CA THR A 32 -15.86 20.25 15.04
C THR A 32 -15.88 18.95 14.26
N VAL A 33 -15.02 18.85 13.28
CA VAL A 33 -14.85 17.59 12.53
C VAL A 33 -13.88 16.67 13.26
N PRO A 34 -14.09 15.35 13.23
CA PRO A 34 -13.17 14.38 13.79
C PRO A 34 -11.80 14.40 13.09
N VAL A 35 -10.79 13.90 13.77
CA VAL A 35 -9.43 13.72 13.24
C VAL A 35 -9.12 12.25 13.12
N ILE A 36 -8.72 11.81 11.90
CA ILE A 36 -8.23 10.47 11.63
C ILE A 36 -6.70 10.47 11.66
N THR A 37 -6.11 9.50 12.32
CA THR A 37 -4.66 9.29 12.37
C THR A 37 -4.32 7.89 11.92
N LEU A 38 -3.50 7.73 10.87
CA LEU A 38 -3.04 6.42 10.41
C LEU A 38 -2.18 5.74 11.47
N GLU A 39 -2.35 4.43 11.62
CA GLU A 39 -1.39 3.58 12.32
C GLU A 39 -0.40 3.01 11.29
N GLY A 40 0.92 3.04 11.62
CA GLY A 40 1.99 2.66 10.71
C GLY A 40 2.23 3.67 9.58
N GLU A 41 2.86 3.22 8.52
CA GLU A 41 3.32 4.07 7.42
C GLU A 41 2.16 4.51 6.49
N ALA A 42 2.20 5.76 6.04
CA ALA A 42 1.23 6.28 5.06
C ALA A 42 1.47 5.75 3.64
N THR A 43 2.69 5.28 3.35
CA THR A 43 3.04 4.62 2.09
C THR A 43 3.74 3.29 2.39
N VAL A 44 3.19 2.21 1.84
CA VAL A 44 3.71 0.84 1.98
C VAL A 44 4.16 0.35 0.62
N THR A 45 5.32 -0.27 0.55
CA THR A 45 5.78 -1.00 -0.65
C THR A 45 5.75 -2.49 -0.36
N LEU A 46 5.17 -3.26 -1.25
CA LEU A 46 4.88 -4.67 -1.12
C LEU A 46 5.40 -5.42 -2.34
N GLU A 47 6.15 -6.48 -2.15
CA GLU A 47 6.51 -7.39 -3.23
C GLU A 47 5.28 -8.14 -3.73
N VAL A 48 5.11 -8.25 -5.05
CA VAL A 48 3.98 -8.93 -5.68
C VAL A 48 3.88 -10.38 -5.20
N GLY A 49 2.66 -10.85 -4.98
CA GLY A 49 2.39 -12.19 -4.45
C GLY A 49 2.53 -12.32 -2.92
N THR A 50 2.99 -11.28 -2.21
CA THR A 50 3.01 -11.28 -0.74
C THR A 50 1.68 -10.75 -0.18
N SER A 51 1.26 -11.22 0.99
CA SER A 51 0.00 -10.78 1.59
C SER A 51 0.11 -9.38 2.17
N TYR A 52 -0.89 -8.53 1.90
CA TYR A 52 -1.06 -7.23 2.53
C TYR A 52 -1.97 -7.32 3.75
N THR A 53 -1.55 -6.73 4.84
CA THR A 53 -2.38 -6.51 6.04
C THR A 53 -2.35 -5.03 6.38
N ASP A 54 -3.52 -4.40 6.38
CA ASP A 54 -3.63 -2.99 6.72
C ASP A 54 -3.40 -2.76 8.22
N ALA A 55 -2.59 -1.75 8.56
CA ALA A 55 -2.31 -1.40 9.95
C ALA A 55 -3.46 -0.65 10.62
N GLY A 56 -4.39 -0.09 9.81
CA GLY A 56 -5.54 0.65 10.33
C GLY A 56 -5.27 2.12 10.61
N ALA A 57 -6.23 2.72 11.30
CA ALA A 57 -6.19 4.10 11.75
C ALA A 57 -6.99 4.26 13.04
N THR A 58 -6.76 5.33 13.78
CA THR A 58 -7.58 5.77 14.91
C THR A 58 -8.33 7.04 14.56
N ALA A 59 -9.44 7.31 15.24
CA ALA A 59 -10.19 8.55 15.08
C ALA A 59 -10.67 9.11 16.42
N SER A 60 -10.61 10.43 16.55
CA SER A 60 -11.08 11.12 17.74
C SER A 60 -11.77 12.43 17.42
N ASP A 61 -12.72 12.79 18.25
CA ASP A 61 -13.45 14.03 18.22
C ASP A 61 -13.42 14.73 19.59
N ASN A 62 -13.59 16.05 19.60
CA ASN A 62 -13.55 16.86 20.83
C ASN A 62 -14.74 16.62 21.76
N TYR A 63 -15.90 16.24 21.23
CA TYR A 63 -17.13 15.99 21.98
C TYR A 63 -17.43 14.51 22.17
N ASP A 64 -17.30 13.71 21.10
CA ASP A 64 -17.60 12.28 21.11
C ASP A 64 -16.42 11.42 21.63
N GLY A 65 -15.21 12.00 21.70
CA GLY A 65 -14.02 11.30 22.18
C GLY A 65 -13.46 10.33 21.14
N ASP A 66 -13.13 9.11 21.57
CA ASP A 66 -12.63 8.04 20.68
C ASP A 66 -13.79 7.44 19.88
N ILE A 67 -13.71 7.57 18.56
CA ILE A 67 -14.69 7.07 17.60
C ILE A 67 -14.04 6.12 16.57
N THR A 68 -12.90 5.53 16.92
CA THR A 68 -12.12 4.63 16.06
C THR A 68 -12.96 3.50 15.49
N ASP A 69 -13.84 2.90 16.29
CA ASP A 69 -14.69 1.78 15.88
C ASP A 69 -15.72 2.15 14.79
N THR A 70 -15.90 3.45 14.51
CA THR A 70 -16.84 3.94 13.48
C THR A 70 -16.17 4.28 12.16
N ILE A 71 -14.85 4.12 12.05
CA ILE A 71 -14.12 4.34 10.80
C ILE A 71 -14.62 3.39 9.71
N VAL A 72 -14.97 3.97 8.57
CA VAL A 72 -15.28 3.21 7.35
C VAL A 72 -14.00 3.11 6.52
N ILE A 73 -13.55 1.87 6.29
CA ILE A 73 -12.33 1.56 5.53
C ILE A 73 -12.73 0.98 4.18
N VAL A 74 -12.16 1.53 3.10
CA VAL A 74 -12.23 0.93 1.77
C VAL A 74 -10.83 0.46 1.39
N ASN A 75 -10.64 -0.85 1.25
CA ASN A 75 -9.39 -1.49 0.91
C ASN A 75 -9.58 -2.34 -0.35
N ASN A 76 -8.97 -1.93 -1.46
CA ASN A 76 -9.03 -2.61 -2.76
C ASN A 76 -7.63 -3.11 -3.19
N VAL A 77 -6.71 -3.31 -2.26
CA VAL A 77 -5.36 -3.80 -2.56
C VAL A 77 -5.43 -5.22 -3.11
N ASP A 78 -4.96 -5.39 -4.33
CA ASP A 78 -4.69 -6.70 -4.92
C ASP A 78 -3.18 -6.92 -4.96
N SER A 79 -2.69 -7.70 -4.01
CA SER A 79 -1.26 -7.98 -3.89
C SER A 79 -0.71 -8.94 -4.96
N ALA A 80 -1.57 -9.54 -5.77
CA ALA A 80 -1.14 -10.39 -6.90
C ALA A 80 -0.91 -9.60 -8.20
N VAL A 81 -1.27 -8.31 -8.21
CA VAL A 81 -1.21 -7.46 -9.41
C VAL A 81 -0.36 -6.23 -9.13
N LEU A 82 0.63 -5.98 -9.98
CA LEU A 82 1.47 -4.78 -9.91
C LEU A 82 0.62 -3.51 -10.03
N GLY A 83 0.90 -2.52 -9.18
CA GLY A 83 0.17 -1.25 -9.22
C GLY A 83 0.29 -0.43 -7.95
N THR A 84 -0.35 0.74 -7.98
CA THR A 84 -0.50 1.61 -6.83
C THR A 84 -1.96 1.59 -6.40
N TYR A 85 -2.22 1.23 -5.16
CA TYR A 85 -3.53 1.09 -4.55
C TYR A 85 -3.71 2.10 -3.44
N ALA A 86 -4.96 2.44 -3.15
CA ALA A 86 -5.33 3.32 -2.05
C ALA A 86 -6.20 2.56 -1.05
N VAL A 87 -5.87 2.69 0.22
CA VAL A 87 -6.78 2.34 1.33
C VAL A 87 -7.27 3.66 1.91
N THR A 88 -8.58 3.89 1.92
CA THR A 88 -9.17 5.14 2.39
C THR A 88 -9.92 4.95 3.69
N TYR A 89 -9.88 5.97 4.54
CA TYR A 89 -10.48 6.00 5.86
C TYR A 89 -11.38 7.22 5.98
N ASN A 90 -12.64 6.99 6.36
CA ASN A 90 -13.65 8.02 6.53
C ASN A 90 -14.38 7.81 7.85
N VAL A 91 -14.72 8.89 8.53
CA VAL A 91 -15.50 8.86 9.75
C VAL A 91 -16.33 10.13 9.87
N SER A 92 -17.49 10.03 10.53
CA SER A 92 -18.27 11.17 10.98
C SER A 92 -18.60 10.99 12.46
N ASP A 93 -18.69 12.10 13.18
CA ASP A 93 -19.14 12.14 14.57
C ASP A 93 -20.66 11.88 14.68
N ALA A 94 -21.18 11.84 15.91
CA ALA A 94 -22.61 11.63 16.18
C ALA A 94 -23.47 12.84 15.76
N ASN A 95 -22.87 14.02 15.54
CA ASN A 95 -23.56 15.24 15.11
C ASN A 95 -23.57 15.41 13.58
N GLY A 96 -22.87 14.51 12.86
CA GLY A 96 -22.81 14.48 11.39
C GLY A 96 -21.68 15.30 10.78
N ASN A 97 -20.70 15.75 11.59
CA ASN A 97 -19.50 16.40 11.06
C ASN A 97 -18.55 15.32 10.53
N ALA A 98 -18.22 15.38 9.23
CA ALA A 98 -17.34 14.42 8.57
C ALA A 98 -15.88 14.84 8.69
N ALA A 99 -15.01 13.90 9.02
CA ALA A 99 -13.57 14.09 8.93
C ALA A 99 -13.11 14.29 7.48
N GLU A 100 -11.95 14.92 7.29
CA GLU A 100 -11.23 14.84 6.02
C GLU A 100 -10.80 13.38 5.77
N GLU A 101 -11.02 12.87 4.55
CA GLU A 101 -10.61 11.53 4.16
C GLU A 101 -9.09 11.38 4.30
N VAL A 102 -8.65 10.31 4.92
CA VAL A 102 -7.24 9.94 5.00
C VAL A 102 -6.98 8.72 4.13
N THR A 103 -5.84 8.72 3.42
CA THR A 103 -5.47 7.67 2.48
C THR A 103 -4.11 7.08 2.82
N ARG A 104 -4.02 5.75 2.80
CA ARG A 104 -2.75 5.01 2.75
C ARG A 104 -2.51 4.56 1.32
N THR A 105 -1.30 4.81 0.80
CA THR A 105 -0.85 4.33 -0.50
C THR A 105 -0.15 2.99 -0.34
N VAL A 106 -0.51 2.00 -1.17
CA VAL A 106 0.16 0.70 -1.22
C VAL A 106 0.67 0.48 -2.63
N ASN A 107 2.00 0.37 -2.78
CA ASN A 107 2.67 0.09 -4.04
C ASN A 107 3.02 -1.40 -4.08
N VAL A 108 2.38 -2.15 -4.97
CA VAL A 108 2.73 -3.54 -5.28
C VAL A 108 3.73 -3.51 -6.42
N VAL A 109 4.93 -3.99 -6.15
CA VAL A 109 6.07 -3.95 -7.06
C VAL A 109 6.66 -5.34 -7.23
N ASP A 110 7.41 -5.54 -8.29
CA ASP A 110 8.29 -6.67 -8.48
C ASP A 110 9.74 -6.17 -8.45
N THR A 111 10.48 -6.65 -7.47
CA THR A 111 11.91 -6.32 -7.27
C THR A 111 12.76 -7.57 -7.18
N THR A 112 12.13 -8.75 -7.34
CA THR A 112 12.82 -10.04 -7.31
C THR A 112 13.56 -10.22 -8.62
N VAL A 113 14.83 -10.61 -8.54
CA VAL A 113 15.62 -10.92 -9.74
C VAL A 113 15.32 -12.35 -10.23
N PRO A 114 15.32 -12.57 -11.55
CA PRO A 114 15.15 -13.91 -12.11
C PRO A 114 16.25 -14.87 -11.69
N VAL A 115 15.94 -16.16 -11.72
CA VAL A 115 16.88 -17.25 -11.44
C VAL A 115 17.20 -18.00 -12.73
N ILE A 116 18.51 -18.09 -13.08
CA ILE A 116 19.00 -18.89 -14.18
C ILE A 116 19.47 -20.26 -13.64
N THR A 117 19.05 -21.32 -14.29
CA THR A 117 19.49 -22.70 -14.00
C THR A 117 20.15 -23.29 -15.22
N LEU A 118 21.45 -23.65 -15.12
CA LEU A 118 22.17 -24.30 -16.20
C LEU A 118 21.61 -25.71 -16.48
N GLU A 119 21.55 -26.05 -17.74
CA GLU A 119 21.33 -27.41 -18.14
C GLU A 119 22.67 -28.14 -18.42
N GLY A 120 22.79 -29.37 -17.95
CA GLY A 120 24.05 -30.14 -18.04
C GLY A 120 25.09 -29.72 -17.01
N GLU A 121 26.36 -30.02 -17.32
CA GLU A 121 27.47 -29.77 -16.40
C GLU A 121 27.98 -28.30 -16.50
N ALA A 122 28.24 -27.67 -15.37
CA ALA A 122 28.78 -26.30 -15.32
C ALA A 122 30.21 -26.22 -15.88
N THR A 123 30.96 -27.34 -15.96
CA THR A 123 32.28 -27.41 -16.53
C THR A 123 32.33 -28.56 -17.51
N VAL A 124 32.66 -28.28 -18.76
CA VAL A 124 32.79 -29.29 -19.82
C VAL A 124 34.24 -29.34 -20.31
N THR A 125 34.80 -30.54 -20.43
CA THR A 125 36.15 -30.75 -21.01
C THR A 125 36.00 -31.38 -22.37
N LEU A 126 36.61 -30.77 -23.39
CA LEU A 126 36.59 -31.22 -24.75
C LEU A 126 38.00 -31.53 -25.25
N GLU A 127 38.11 -32.55 -26.10
CA GLU A 127 39.33 -32.78 -26.89
C GLU A 127 39.36 -31.77 -28.04
N VAL A 128 40.55 -31.18 -28.30
CA VAL A 128 40.73 -30.18 -29.35
C VAL A 128 40.29 -30.71 -30.71
N GLY A 129 39.54 -29.92 -31.46
CA GLY A 129 38.97 -30.29 -32.75
C GLY A 129 37.64 -31.06 -32.70
N THR A 130 37.11 -31.33 -31.50
CA THR A 130 35.74 -31.88 -31.38
C THR A 130 34.72 -30.71 -31.32
N SER A 131 33.51 -30.94 -31.83
CA SER A 131 32.46 -29.92 -31.81
C SER A 131 31.92 -29.72 -30.38
N TYR A 132 31.73 -28.47 -30.00
CA TYR A 132 30.98 -28.08 -28.79
C TYR A 132 29.53 -27.80 -29.13
N THR A 133 28.63 -28.37 -28.35
CA THR A 133 27.21 -28.00 -28.35
C THR A 133 26.84 -27.60 -26.94
N ASP A 134 26.37 -26.39 -26.81
CA ASP A 134 25.92 -25.87 -25.51
C ASP A 134 24.62 -26.53 -25.06
N ALA A 135 24.54 -26.96 -23.82
CA ALA A 135 23.35 -27.59 -23.26
C ALA A 135 22.24 -26.57 -22.95
N GLY A 136 22.63 -25.29 -22.77
CA GLY A 136 21.69 -24.22 -22.50
C GLY A 136 21.42 -23.98 -21.01
N ALA A 137 20.40 -23.20 -20.77
CA ALA A 137 19.90 -22.88 -19.42
C ALA A 137 18.40 -22.58 -19.48
N THR A 138 17.73 -22.69 -18.35
CA THR A 138 16.37 -22.21 -18.14
C THR A 138 16.39 -20.99 -17.23
N ALA A 139 15.35 -20.16 -17.30
CA ALA A 139 15.19 -19.02 -16.40
C ALA A 139 13.74 -18.88 -15.95
N SER A 140 13.57 -18.53 -14.67
CA SER A 140 12.27 -18.30 -14.09
C SER A 140 12.30 -17.14 -13.12
N ASP A 141 11.14 -16.47 -13.00
CA ASP A 141 10.90 -15.37 -12.10
C ASP A 141 9.62 -15.61 -11.28
N ASN A 142 9.49 -14.94 -10.12
CA ASN A 142 8.35 -15.12 -9.24
C ASN A 142 7.04 -14.55 -9.81
N TYR A 143 7.12 -13.49 -10.62
CA TYR A 143 5.97 -12.81 -11.21
C TYR A 143 5.78 -13.18 -12.69
N ASP A 144 6.85 -13.12 -13.48
CA ASP A 144 6.81 -13.39 -14.92
C ASP A 144 6.78 -14.89 -15.27
N GLY A 145 7.10 -15.76 -14.30
CA GLY A 145 7.12 -17.20 -14.49
C GLY A 145 8.30 -17.68 -15.31
N ASP A 146 8.06 -18.53 -16.33
CA ASP A 146 9.10 -19.04 -17.23
C ASP A 146 9.48 -17.96 -18.26
N ILE A 147 10.73 -17.49 -18.18
CA ILE A 147 11.32 -16.49 -19.06
C ILE A 147 12.54 -17.03 -19.81
N THR A 148 12.64 -18.33 -19.97
CA THR A 148 13.75 -19.04 -20.63
C THR A 148 14.04 -18.49 -22.03
N ASP A 149 12.99 -18.17 -22.80
CA ASP A 149 13.12 -17.68 -24.19
C ASP A 149 13.76 -16.26 -24.26
N THR A 150 13.91 -15.56 -23.12
CA THR A 150 14.52 -14.24 -23.06
C THR A 150 15.99 -14.26 -22.67
N ILE A 151 16.57 -15.45 -22.42
CA ILE A 151 17.99 -15.60 -22.07
C ILE A 151 18.87 -15.13 -23.24
N VAL A 152 19.78 -14.21 -22.94
CA VAL A 152 20.83 -13.77 -23.85
C VAL A 152 22.09 -14.61 -23.60
N ILE A 153 22.50 -15.38 -24.58
CA ILE A 153 23.67 -16.28 -24.50
C ILE A 153 24.85 -15.62 -25.26
N VAL A 154 26.00 -15.54 -24.59
CA VAL A 154 27.26 -15.22 -25.25
C VAL A 154 28.15 -16.45 -25.20
N ASN A 155 28.41 -17.03 -26.37
CA ASN A 155 29.24 -18.25 -26.56
C ASN A 155 30.40 -17.92 -27.48
N ASN A 156 31.61 -17.92 -26.94
CA ASN A 156 32.87 -17.65 -27.65
C ASN A 156 33.77 -18.90 -27.71
N VAL A 157 33.21 -20.10 -27.56
CA VAL A 157 33.97 -21.34 -27.58
C VAL A 157 34.57 -21.59 -28.98
N ASP A 158 35.91 -21.65 -29.09
CA ASP A 158 36.63 -22.12 -30.26
C ASP A 158 37.29 -23.47 -29.93
N SER A 159 36.61 -24.55 -30.29
CA SER A 159 37.09 -25.89 -30.01
C SER A 159 38.31 -26.33 -30.84
N ALA A 160 38.72 -25.55 -31.84
CA ALA A 160 39.93 -25.79 -32.60
C ALA A 160 41.21 -25.26 -31.91
N VAL A 161 41.07 -24.44 -30.88
CA VAL A 161 42.17 -23.79 -30.16
C VAL A 161 42.16 -24.21 -28.70
N LEU A 162 43.32 -24.60 -28.17
CA LEU A 162 43.46 -24.93 -26.75
C LEU A 162 43.26 -23.68 -25.91
N GLY A 163 42.38 -23.76 -24.90
CA GLY A 163 42.08 -22.63 -24.00
C GLY A 163 40.97 -22.98 -23.03
N THR A 164 40.69 -22.02 -22.18
CA THR A 164 39.48 -22.02 -21.30
C THR A 164 38.54 -20.95 -21.82
N TYR A 165 37.34 -21.32 -22.11
CA TYR A 165 36.29 -20.46 -22.65
C TYR A 165 35.14 -20.37 -21.66
N ALA A 166 34.38 -19.29 -21.70
CA ALA A 166 33.17 -19.11 -20.91
C ALA A 166 31.96 -18.93 -21.83
N VAL A 167 30.88 -19.64 -21.53
CA VAL A 167 29.54 -19.33 -22.04
C VAL A 167 28.81 -18.62 -20.93
N THR A 168 28.24 -17.46 -21.22
CA THR A 168 27.51 -16.66 -20.23
C THR A 168 26.04 -16.53 -20.63
N TYR A 169 25.19 -16.54 -19.63
CA TYR A 169 23.73 -16.42 -19.72
C TYR A 169 23.31 -15.21 -18.93
N ASN A 170 22.50 -14.35 -19.54
CA ASN A 170 21.95 -13.16 -18.88
C ASN A 170 20.46 -13.11 -19.19
N VAL A 171 19.68 -12.69 -18.23
CA VAL A 171 18.24 -12.49 -18.38
C VAL A 171 17.79 -11.34 -17.51
N SER A 172 16.75 -10.64 -17.95
CA SER A 172 16.03 -9.69 -17.13
C SER A 172 14.54 -9.99 -17.25
N ASP A 173 13.81 -9.78 -16.18
CA ASP A 173 12.35 -9.84 -16.19
C ASP A 173 11.73 -8.66 -16.94
N ALA A 174 10.39 -8.60 -16.99
CA ALA A 174 9.65 -7.52 -17.63
C ALA A 174 9.73 -6.19 -16.84
N ASN A 175 10.08 -6.23 -15.53
CA ASN A 175 10.22 -5.08 -14.66
C ASN A 175 11.64 -4.51 -14.64
N GLY A 176 12.59 -5.20 -15.29
CA GLY A 176 13.99 -4.76 -15.45
C GLY A 176 14.93 -5.26 -14.35
N ASN A 177 14.50 -6.22 -13.51
CA ASN A 177 15.39 -6.86 -12.55
C ASN A 177 16.25 -7.87 -13.32
N ALA A 178 17.57 -7.82 -13.14
CA ALA A 178 18.54 -8.65 -13.88
C ALA A 178 19.16 -9.72 -12.98
N ALA A 179 19.29 -10.95 -13.55
CA ALA A 179 20.01 -12.08 -12.93
C ALA A 179 21.52 -11.94 -13.08
#